data_5233e9dc88494eda35cb1dbcd6470a60
#
_entry.id   5233e9dc88494eda35cb1dbcd6470a60
#
_cell.length_a   1.000
_cell.length_b   1.000
_cell.length_c   1.000
_cell.angle_alpha   90.00
_cell.angle_beta   90.00
_cell.angle_gamma   90.00
#
_symmetry.space_group_name_H-M   'P 1'
#
loop_
_entity.id
_entity.type
_entity.pdbx_description
1 polymer ?
#
loop_
_entity_poly.entity_id
_entity_poly.type
_entity_poly.pdbx_seq_one_letter_code
_entity_poly.pdbx_strand_id
1 'polypeptide(L)'
;DPLIKDALTTIIERGDFIKSLPNDKKDSPSKSNKGVSSAGLQALNEYDPTIVSDLIKSSQTSIEELKQNIQTKSGSELFDFILEDIQQLKKILFDPQSLSVIMAAMNASSWINEKMNKWLGEKNIADTLSQSVPNNITSEMGLALLDVADVIRPYPEVIDYLQHVKDDNFLDELVKFDGGQETQDAIYDYLSKYGMRCTGEIDITKTRWSEKPTTLVPVILSNIKNFEPNASNRKFEQGRQEALKKEQELLDRLKQLPDGEQKAKETKRMIDLIRNFIGYREYPKYGMVNRYFVYKQALLKEAEQLVQANVIHEKEDIYYLTFEELHEVVRTNKLDYLIINNRKDEYKLYEKLTPPRVITSDGEIIVGEYKRENLPAEAIVGLPVSSGVIEGRARVILNMEEADLEDGDILVTSF
;
A
#
# COMPACT_ATOMS: atom_id res chain seq x y z
N ASP A 1 17.41 14.29 0.72
CA ASP A 1 17.22 13.17 1.67
C ASP A 1 18.08 11.99 1.21
N PRO A 2 19.07 11.52 2.04
CA PRO A 2 19.94 10.40 1.70
C PRO A 2 19.15 9.12 1.41
N LEU A 3 18.03 8.88 2.10
CA LEU A 3 17.17 7.72 1.89
C LEU A 3 16.50 7.74 0.51
N ILE A 4 16.07 8.91 0.03
CA ILE A 4 15.53 9.09 -1.32
C ILE A 4 16.65 8.95 -2.34
N LYS A 5 17.82 9.54 -2.09
CA LYS A 5 18.98 9.42 -2.96
C LYS A 5 19.46 7.97 -3.07
N ASP A 6 19.53 7.25 -1.96
CA ASP A 6 19.89 5.84 -1.91
C ASP A 6 18.82 4.94 -2.58
N ALA A 7 17.53 5.24 -2.38
CA ALA A 7 16.45 4.56 -3.07
C ALA A 7 16.51 4.79 -4.59
N LEU A 8 16.78 6.04 -5.03
CA LEU A 8 16.97 6.37 -6.44
C LEU A 8 18.22 5.69 -7.01
N THR A 9 19.34 5.67 -6.27
CA THR A 9 20.56 4.95 -6.66
C THR A 9 20.28 3.45 -6.81
N THR A 10 19.56 2.86 -5.87
CA THR A 10 19.16 1.45 -5.93
C THR A 10 18.25 1.16 -7.13
N ILE A 11 17.34 2.07 -7.50
CA ILE A 11 16.50 1.95 -8.69
C ILE A 11 17.35 2.04 -9.97
N ILE A 12 18.34 2.92 -10.01
CA ILE A 12 19.27 3.08 -11.14
C ILE A 12 20.13 1.83 -11.30
N GLU A 13 20.76 1.35 -10.23
CA GLU A 13 21.53 0.10 -10.21
C GLU A 13 20.70 -1.10 -10.63
N ARG A 14 19.40 -1.13 -10.28
CA ARG A 14 18.46 -2.14 -10.74
C ARG A 14 18.16 -2.03 -12.24
N GLY A 15 18.08 -0.83 -12.77
CA GLY A 15 17.98 -0.59 -14.22
C GLY A 15 19.18 -1.18 -14.97
N ASP A 16 20.37 -1.03 -14.42
CA ASP A 16 21.61 -1.58 -14.96
C ASP A 16 21.72 -3.08 -14.72
N PHE A 17 21.24 -3.62 -13.61
CA PHE A 17 21.12 -5.05 -13.35
C PHE A 17 20.17 -5.73 -14.36
N ILE A 18 19.01 -5.11 -14.65
CA ILE A 18 18.09 -5.63 -15.68
C ILE A 18 18.74 -5.61 -17.06
N LYS A 19 19.60 -4.63 -17.37
CA LYS A 19 20.39 -4.57 -18.61
C LYS A 19 21.55 -5.58 -18.63
N SER A 20 22.07 -5.98 -17.45
CA SER A 20 23.17 -6.92 -17.29
C SER A 20 22.74 -8.40 -17.26
N LEU A 21 21.43 -8.69 -17.22
CA LEU A 21 20.96 -10.06 -17.39
C LEU A 21 21.35 -10.58 -18.77
N PRO A 22 21.91 -11.81 -18.91
CA PRO A 22 22.43 -12.30 -20.17
C PRO A 22 21.36 -12.27 -21.25
N ASN A 23 21.54 -11.42 -22.23
CA ASN A 23 20.81 -11.46 -23.49
C ASN A 23 21.34 -12.65 -24.29
N ASP A 24 20.76 -13.82 -24.12
CA ASP A 24 20.95 -14.89 -25.07
C ASP A 24 20.23 -14.51 -26.37
N LYS A 25 21.06 -14.15 -27.33
CA LYS A 25 20.97 -14.18 -28.79
C LYS A 25 20.95 -12.84 -29.50
N LYS A 26 22.05 -12.69 -30.26
CA LYS A 26 22.13 -11.92 -31.49
C LYS A 26 21.10 -12.48 -32.50
N ASP A 27 20.32 -11.58 -33.08
CA ASP A 27 20.15 -11.32 -34.50
C ASP A 27 18.88 -10.52 -34.80
N SER A 28 19.11 -9.30 -35.31
CA SER A 28 18.36 -8.54 -36.32
C SER A 28 16.90 -8.12 -36.14
N PRO A 29 16.49 -6.98 -36.71
CA PRO A 29 15.42 -6.17 -36.16
C PRO A 29 14.07 -6.47 -36.80
N SER A 30 13.09 -6.85 -36.01
CA SER A 30 11.70 -6.66 -36.38
C SER A 30 10.89 -6.24 -35.18
N LYS A 31 10.14 -5.15 -35.37
CA LYS A 31 9.13 -4.64 -34.47
C LYS A 31 8.13 -5.74 -34.14
N SER A 32 8.20 -6.30 -32.94
CA SER A 32 7.07 -6.97 -32.32
C SER A 32 7.24 -6.94 -30.81
N ASN A 33 6.20 -6.49 -30.09
CA ASN A 33 6.06 -6.68 -28.67
C ASN A 33 6.33 -8.15 -28.34
N LYS A 34 7.54 -8.47 -27.87
CA LYS A 34 7.84 -9.83 -27.39
C LYS A 34 7.14 -10.02 -26.06
N GLY A 35 6.11 -10.82 -26.10
CA GLY A 35 5.48 -11.40 -24.93
C GLY A 35 6.51 -12.05 -24.02
N VAL A 36 6.17 -12.10 -22.75
CA VAL A 36 6.90 -12.72 -21.62
C VAL A 36 7.66 -13.96 -22.09
N SER A 37 8.97 -13.99 -21.83
CA SER A 37 9.80 -15.12 -22.19
C SER A 37 9.25 -16.42 -21.57
N SER A 38 9.11 -17.45 -22.37
CA SER A 38 8.66 -18.79 -21.94
C SER A 38 9.52 -19.38 -20.80
N ALA A 39 10.75 -18.92 -20.63
CA ALA A 39 11.64 -19.33 -19.55
C ALA A 39 11.17 -18.90 -18.15
N GLY A 40 10.60 -17.69 -18.00
CA GLY A 40 10.02 -17.25 -16.73
C GLY A 40 8.76 -18.02 -16.34
N LEU A 41 8.01 -18.51 -17.31
CA LEU A 41 6.83 -19.37 -17.10
C LEU A 41 7.19 -20.84 -16.86
N GLN A 42 8.33 -21.30 -17.39
CA GLN A 42 8.82 -22.68 -17.17
C GLN A 42 9.39 -22.91 -15.77
N ALA A 43 9.99 -21.88 -15.14
CA ALA A 43 10.49 -21.95 -13.76
C ALA A 43 9.37 -22.14 -12.72
N LEU A 44 8.10 -21.92 -13.10
CA LEU A 44 6.91 -22.11 -12.24
C LEU A 44 6.23 -23.47 -12.46
N ASN A 45 6.90 -24.44 -13.07
CA ASN A 45 6.36 -25.78 -13.26
C ASN A 45 6.17 -26.57 -11.97
N GLU A 46 6.82 -26.16 -10.88
CA GLU A 46 6.63 -26.68 -9.52
C GLU A 46 5.99 -25.60 -8.65
N TYR A 47 4.71 -25.36 -8.88
CA TYR A 47 3.91 -24.42 -8.12
C TYR A 47 3.68 -24.95 -6.71
N ASP A 48 4.27 -24.26 -5.70
CA ASP A 48 4.00 -24.49 -4.29
C ASP A 48 3.09 -23.39 -3.73
N PRO A 49 1.83 -23.70 -3.39
CA PRO A 49 0.89 -22.71 -2.86
C PRO A 49 1.29 -22.22 -1.46
N THR A 50 2.21 -22.91 -0.75
CA THR A 50 2.61 -22.53 0.61
C THR A 50 3.63 -21.40 0.63
N ILE A 51 4.30 -21.13 -0.48
CA ILE A 51 5.39 -20.14 -0.59
C ILE A 51 4.98 -18.75 -0.07
N VAL A 52 3.73 -18.32 -0.34
CA VAL A 52 3.22 -17.02 0.12
C VAL A 52 3.09 -16.99 1.62
N SER A 53 2.57 -18.06 2.24
CA SER A 53 2.44 -18.13 3.69
C SER A 53 3.80 -18.13 4.39
N ASP A 54 4.81 -18.77 3.80
CA ASP A 54 6.16 -18.79 4.34
C ASP A 54 6.83 -17.42 4.23
N LEU A 55 6.67 -16.72 3.10
CA LEU A 55 7.14 -15.36 2.92
C LEU A 55 6.50 -14.39 3.91
N ILE A 56 5.18 -14.49 4.13
CA ILE A 56 4.45 -13.68 5.11
C ILE A 56 4.97 -13.96 6.52
N LYS A 57 5.10 -15.22 6.90
CA LYS A 57 5.60 -15.62 8.22
C LYS A 57 7.03 -15.13 8.45
N SER A 58 7.90 -15.27 7.46
CA SER A 58 9.28 -14.76 7.52
C SER A 58 9.31 -13.26 7.73
N SER A 59 8.49 -12.51 7.00
CA SER A 59 8.37 -11.05 7.17
C SER A 59 7.90 -10.67 8.57
N GLN A 60 6.87 -11.35 9.08
CA GLN A 60 6.34 -11.10 10.44
C GLN A 60 7.39 -11.39 11.52
N THR A 61 8.07 -12.53 11.43
CA THR A 61 9.16 -12.89 12.37
C THR A 61 10.27 -11.83 12.36
N SER A 62 10.69 -11.40 11.18
CA SER A 62 11.74 -10.38 11.03
C SER A 62 11.33 -9.02 11.60
N ILE A 63 10.06 -8.64 11.53
CA ILE A 63 9.54 -7.41 12.15
C ILE A 63 9.51 -7.54 13.68
N GLU A 64 9.10 -8.67 14.23
CA GLU A 64 9.08 -8.89 15.67
C GLU A 64 10.52 -8.92 16.26
N GLU A 65 11.48 -9.52 15.56
CA GLU A 65 12.89 -9.46 15.93
C GLU A 65 13.41 -8.02 15.93
N LEU A 66 13.06 -7.21 14.91
CA LEU A 66 13.40 -5.79 14.87
C LEU A 66 12.83 -5.05 16.07
N LYS A 67 11.54 -5.23 16.39
CA LYS A 67 10.88 -4.59 17.54
C LYS A 67 11.56 -4.90 18.85
N GLN A 68 11.98 -6.15 19.05
CA GLN A 68 12.69 -6.59 20.27
C GLN A 68 14.09 -5.98 20.35
N ASN A 69 14.86 -6.06 19.27
CA ASN A 69 16.25 -5.64 19.26
C ASN A 69 16.43 -4.13 19.37
N ILE A 70 15.59 -3.34 18.70
CA ILE A 70 15.68 -1.87 18.70
C ILE A 70 15.38 -1.26 20.08
N GLN A 71 14.58 -1.94 20.92
CA GLN A 71 14.21 -1.44 22.25
C GLN A 71 15.41 -1.28 23.19
N THR A 72 16.48 -2.03 22.95
CA THR A 72 17.71 -1.99 23.74
C THR A 72 18.71 -0.94 23.24
N LYS A 73 18.41 -0.27 22.11
CA LYS A 73 19.31 0.67 21.46
C LYS A 73 18.96 2.11 21.82
N SER A 74 20.00 2.93 21.99
CA SER A 74 19.87 4.38 22.25
C SER A 74 21.11 5.14 21.79
N GLY A 75 20.99 6.46 21.65
CA GLY A 75 22.10 7.29 21.20
C GLY A 75 22.67 6.85 19.85
N SER A 76 23.98 6.93 19.68
CA SER A 76 24.65 6.55 18.42
C SER A 76 24.43 5.08 18.03
N GLU A 77 24.31 4.17 19.00
CA GLU A 77 24.05 2.75 18.73
C GLU A 77 22.71 2.52 18.01
N LEU A 78 21.69 3.33 18.32
CA LEU A 78 20.40 3.27 17.62
C LEU A 78 20.54 3.62 16.14
N PHE A 79 21.32 4.65 15.81
CA PHE A 79 21.52 5.08 14.41
C PHE A 79 22.27 4.01 13.61
N ASP A 80 23.34 3.46 14.17
CA ASP A 80 24.09 2.37 13.54
C ASP A 80 23.20 1.15 13.31
N PHE A 81 22.40 0.79 14.30
CA PHE A 81 21.45 -0.32 14.21
C PHE A 81 20.40 -0.10 13.11
N ILE A 82 19.82 1.10 13.01
CA ILE A 82 18.85 1.44 11.95
C ILE A 82 19.50 1.33 10.57
N LEU A 83 20.74 1.81 10.40
CA LEU A 83 21.46 1.71 9.12
C LEU A 83 21.72 0.25 8.72
N GLU A 84 22.08 -0.61 9.68
CA GLU A 84 22.24 -2.05 9.44
C GLU A 84 20.92 -2.70 9.04
N ASP A 85 19.82 -2.39 9.74
CA ASP A 85 18.50 -2.94 9.44
C ASP A 85 17.96 -2.45 8.09
N ILE A 86 18.27 -1.23 7.66
CA ILE A 86 17.95 -0.74 6.31
C ILE A 86 18.64 -1.59 5.23
N GLN A 87 19.85 -2.06 5.45
CA GLN A 87 20.50 -2.99 4.51
C GLN A 87 19.80 -4.35 4.49
N GLN A 88 19.30 -4.80 5.64
CA GLN A 88 18.47 -6.01 5.71
C GLN A 88 17.11 -5.82 5.02
N LEU A 89 16.47 -4.67 5.20
CA LEU A 89 15.23 -4.31 4.50
C LEU A 89 15.42 -4.33 2.97
N LYS A 90 16.53 -3.80 2.46
CA LYS A 90 16.85 -3.88 1.01
C LYS A 90 16.88 -5.33 0.53
N LYS A 91 17.49 -6.24 1.27
CA LYS A 91 17.52 -7.66 0.92
C LYS A 91 16.12 -8.29 0.92
N ILE A 92 15.26 -7.93 1.87
CA ILE A 92 13.88 -8.41 1.97
C ILE A 92 13.05 -7.90 0.79
N LEU A 93 13.14 -6.61 0.45
CA LEU A 93 12.38 -6.00 -0.66
C LEU A 93 12.78 -6.56 -2.02
N PHE A 94 14.03 -6.99 -2.17
CA PHE A 94 14.57 -7.57 -3.40
C PHE A 94 14.82 -9.07 -3.31
N ASP A 95 14.16 -9.74 -2.36
CA ASP A 95 14.21 -11.20 -2.26
C ASP A 95 13.75 -11.86 -3.57
N PRO A 96 14.59 -12.71 -4.20
CA PRO A 96 14.28 -13.32 -5.49
C PRO A 96 13.00 -14.16 -5.47
N GLN A 97 12.70 -14.82 -4.36
CA GLN A 97 11.51 -15.65 -4.22
C GLN A 97 10.25 -14.79 -4.14
N SER A 98 10.27 -13.72 -3.34
CA SER A 98 9.20 -12.74 -3.25
C SER A 98 8.92 -12.08 -4.61
N LEU A 99 9.96 -11.63 -5.31
CA LEU A 99 9.83 -11.04 -6.64
C LEU A 99 9.29 -12.04 -7.66
N SER A 100 9.73 -13.29 -7.61
CA SER A 100 9.26 -14.35 -8.51
C SER A 100 7.75 -14.60 -8.37
N VAL A 101 7.24 -14.66 -7.13
CA VAL A 101 5.81 -14.82 -6.84
C VAL A 101 5.00 -13.65 -7.41
N ILE A 102 5.44 -12.42 -7.16
CA ILE A 102 4.75 -11.21 -7.65
C ILE A 102 4.75 -11.17 -9.18
N MET A 103 5.90 -11.40 -9.79
CA MET A 103 6.03 -11.39 -11.26
C MET A 103 5.23 -12.48 -11.92
N ALA A 104 5.14 -13.67 -11.30
CA ALA A 104 4.31 -14.75 -11.80
C ALA A 104 2.83 -14.35 -11.90
N ALA A 105 2.27 -13.74 -10.85
CA ALA A 105 0.90 -13.28 -10.86
C ALA A 105 0.65 -12.14 -11.87
N MET A 106 1.57 -11.18 -11.94
CA MET A 106 1.45 -10.06 -12.89
C MET A 106 1.54 -10.54 -14.34
N ASN A 107 2.47 -11.47 -14.64
CA ASN A 107 2.62 -12.07 -15.96
C ASN A 107 1.39 -12.90 -16.33
N ALA A 108 0.84 -13.65 -15.38
CA ALA A 108 -0.40 -14.41 -15.60
C ALA A 108 -1.58 -13.48 -15.87
N SER A 109 -1.71 -12.35 -15.16
CA SER A 109 -2.75 -11.35 -15.41
C SER A 109 -2.63 -10.74 -16.81
N SER A 110 -1.43 -10.38 -17.23
CA SER A 110 -1.16 -9.84 -18.57
C SER A 110 -1.46 -10.86 -19.64
N TRP A 111 -1.06 -12.12 -19.45
CA TRP A 111 -1.32 -13.22 -20.35
C TRP A 111 -2.82 -13.49 -20.52
N ILE A 112 -3.58 -13.51 -19.42
CA ILE A 112 -5.03 -13.68 -19.45
C ILE A 112 -5.69 -12.56 -20.23
N ASN A 113 -5.36 -11.31 -19.93
CA ASN A 113 -5.95 -10.17 -20.64
C ASN A 113 -5.65 -10.21 -22.15
N GLU A 114 -4.42 -10.54 -22.55
CA GLU A 114 -4.04 -10.71 -23.96
C GLU A 114 -4.82 -11.84 -24.62
N LYS A 115 -4.82 -13.04 -24.02
CA LYS A 115 -5.40 -14.24 -24.64
C LYS A 115 -6.92 -14.20 -24.67
N MET A 116 -7.57 -13.70 -23.61
CA MET A 116 -9.03 -13.57 -23.59
C MET A 116 -9.51 -12.53 -24.60
N ASN A 117 -8.80 -11.43 -24.75
CA ASN A 117 -9.09 -10.48 -25.81
C ASN A 117 -8.94 -11.11 -27.22
N LYS A 118 -7.86 -11.86 -27.44
CA LYS A 118 -7.60 -12.50 -28.73
C LYS A 118 -8.58 -13.64 -29.05
N TRP A 119 -8.93 -14.48 -28.08
CA TRP A 119 -9.71 -15.69 -28.31
C TRP A 119 -11.22 -15.48 -28.19
N LEU A 120 -11.64 -14.60 -27.27
CA LEU A 120 -13.04 -14.40 -26.91
C LEU A 120 -13.53 -12.94 -27.11
N GLY A 121 -12.64 -12.00 -27.45
CA GLY A 121 -12.98 -10.57 -27.59
C GLY A 121 -13.19 -9.85 -26.25
N GLU A 122 -12.82 -10.47 -25.11
CA GLU A 122 -13.02 -9.90 -23.78
C GLU A 122 -11.77 -9.22 -23.27
N LYS A 123 -11.97 -8.04 -22.64
CA LYS A 123 -10.89 -7.19 -22.10
C LYS A 123 -10.92 -7.17 -20.57
N ASN A 124 -9.76 -6.95 -19.94
CA ASN A 124 -9.59 -6.75 -18.50
C ASN A 124 -10.16 -7.88 -17.61
N ILE A 125 -10.14 -9.09 -18.11
CA ILE A 125 -10.68 -10.27 -17.41
C ILE A 125 -9.93 -10.59 -16.12
N ALA A 126 -8.63 -10.29 -16.08
CA ALA A 126 -7.82 -10.52 -14.89
C ALA A 126 -8.33 -9.73 -13.67
N ASP A 127 -8.97 -8.57 -13.86
CA ASP A 127 -9.53 -7.77 -12.76
C ASP A 127 -10.66 -8.53 -12.05
N THR A 128 -11.58 -9.14 -12.80
CA THR A 128 -12.64 -9.96 -12.21
C THR A 128 -12.08 -11.21 -11.54
N LEU A 129 -11.11 -11.89 -12.17
CA LEU A 129 -10.50 -13.10 -11.64
C LEU A 129 -9.66 -12.86 -10.38
N SER A 130 -9.19 -11.64 -10.16
CA SER A 130 -8.42 -11.25 -8.97
C SER A 130 -9.28 -10.72 -7.81
N GLN A 131 -10.60 -10.68 -7.96
CA GLN A 131 -11.49 -10.28 -6.86
C GLN A 131 -11.41 -11.26 -5.70
N SER A 132 -11.41 -10.73 -4.49
CA SER A 132 -11.41 -11.50 -3.23
C SER A 132 -10.36 -12.60 -3.21
N VAL A 133 -9.14 -12.26 -3.57
CA VAL A 133 -7.98 -13.16 -3.41
C VAL A 133 -7.47 -13.15 -1.97
N PRO A 134 -6.94 -14.27 -1.46
CA PRO A 134 -6.31 -14.29 -0.15
C PRO A 134 -5.00 -13.50 -0.13
N ASN A 135 -4.55 -13.15 1.08
CA ASN A 135 -3.27 -12.47 1.33
C ASN A 135 -3.15 -11.06 0.71
N ASN A 136 -4.26 -10.41 0.39
CA ASN A 136 -4.26 -9.01 0.03
C ASN A 136 -4.45 -8.17 1.29
N ILE A 137 -3.34 -7.80 1.92
CA ILE A 137 -3.34 -7.11 3.22
C ILE A 137 -4.07 -5.76 3.18
N THR A 138 -4.14 -5.08 2.04
CA THR A 138 -4.87 -3.82 1.87
C THR A 138 -6.38 -4.05 1.82
N SER A 139 -6.84 -5.09 1.12
CA SER A 139 -8.26 -5.47 1.11
C SER A 139 -8.70 -5.99 2.48
N GLU A 140 -7.87 -6.82 3.13
CA GLU A 140 -8.12 -7.32 4.49
C GLU A 140 -8.27 -6.18 5.49
N MET A 141 -7.44 -5.14 5.38
CA MET A 141 -7.51 -3.94 6.22
C MET A 141 -8.87 -3.23 6.08
N GLY A 142 -9.36 -3.06 4.85
CA GLY A 142 -10.66 -2.43 4.61
C GLY A 142 -11.83 -3.27 5.15
N LEU A 143 -11.76 -4.59 4.96
CA LEU A 143 -12.77 -5.52 5.50
C LEU A 143 -12.76 -5.56 7.03
N ALA A 144 -11.58 -5.58 7.66
CA ALA A 144 -11.45 -5.56 9.11
C ALA A 144 -12.06 -4.30 9.75
N LEU A 145 -12.03 -3.16 9.05
CA LEU A 145 -12.66 -1.94 9.55
C LEU A 145 -14.20 -2.01 9.50
N LEU A 146 -14.79 -2.80 8.60
CA LEU A 146 -16.22 -3.14 8.62
C LEU A 146 -16.55 -4.01 9.83
N ASP A 147 -15.66 -4.95 10.19
CA ASP A 147 -15.85 -5.79 11.38
C ASP A 147 -15.80 -4.97 12.68
N VAL A 148 -14.91 -3.96 12.77
CA VAL A 148 -14.92 -2.99 13.88
C VAL A 148 -16.26 -2.26 13.96
N ALA A 149 -16.80 -1.80 12.82
CA ALA A 149 -18.09 -1.13 12.79
C ALA A 149 -19.21 -2.06 13.28
N ASP A 150 -19.15 -3.35 12.96
CA ASP A 150 -20.14 -4.33 13.39
C ASP A 150 -20.12 -4.58 14.91
N VAL A 151 -18.96 -4.54 15.55
CA VAL A 151 -18.84 -4.60 17.02
C VAL A 151 -19.53 -3.41 17.68
N ILE A 152 -19.42 -2.22 17.10
CA ILE A 152 -19.95 -0.96 17.67
C ILE A 152 -21.47 -0.83 17.43
N ARG A 153 -21.97 -1.36 16.33
CA ARG A 153 -23.36 -1.19 15.86
C ARG A 153 -24.45 -1.46 16.90
N PRO A 154 -24.35 -2.46 17.81
CA PRO A 154 -25.33 -2.71 18.84
C PRO A 154 -25.41 -1.63 19.95
N TYR A 155 -24.49 -0.70 20.02
CA TYR A 155 -24.29 0.22 21.13
C TYR A 155 -24.56 1.69 20.75
N PRO A 156 -25.82 2.17 20.79
CA PRO A 156 -26.17 3.52 20.36
C PRO A 156 -25.44 4.64 21.14
N GLU A 157 -25.20 4.44 22.45
CA GLU A 157 -24.48 5.42 23.28
C GLU A 157 -23.02 5.56 22.87
N VAL A 158 -22.37 4.46 22.48
CA VAL A 158 -21.01 4.49 21.92
C VAL A 158 -20.99 5.22 20.58
N ILE A 159 -21.98 4.96 19.71
CA ILE A 159 -22.10 5.65 18.42
C ILE A 159 -22.27 7.16 18.62
N ASP A 160 -23.17 7.57 19.53
CA ASP A 160 -23.38 8.98 19.84
C ASP A 160 -22.11 9.63 20.39
N TYR A 161 -21.42 8.95 21.31
CA TYR A 161 -20.15 9.42 21.83
C TYR A 161 -19.11 9.61 20.71
N LEU A 162 -18.94 8.63 19.83
CA LEU A 162 -17.98 8.69 18.71
C LEU A 162 -18.26 9.84 17.74
N GLN A 163 -19.52 10.25 17.55
CA GLN A 163 -19.88 11.42 16.73
C GLN A 163 -19.33 12.74 17.26
N HIS A 164 -19.01 12.81 18.53
CA HIS A 164 -18.57 14.05 19.23
C HIS A 164 -17.10 14.01 19.66
N VAL A 165 -16.38 12.94 19.35
CA VAL A 165 -14.96 12.77 19.69
C VAL A 165 -14.09 13.81 18.97
N LYS A 166 -13.16 14.44 19.73
CA LYS A 166 -12.23 15.44 19.20
C LYS A 166 -10.77 15.15 19.50
N ASP A 167 -10.49 14.33 20.51
CA ASP A 167 -9.14 14.02 20.93
C ASP A 167 -8.91 12.51 21.13
N ASP A 168 -7.65 12.12 21.11
CA ASP A 168 -7.24 10.72 21.04
C ASP A 168 -7.36 9.97 22.38
N ASN A 169 -7.74 10.65 23.47
CA ASN A 169 -8.07 10.02 24.75
C ASN A 169 -9.43 9.30 24.72
N PHE A 170 -10.16 9.40 23.62
CA PHE A 170 -11.49 8.83 23.50
C PHE A 170 -11.51 7.32 23.76
N LEU A 171 -10.44 6.60 23.42
CA LEU A 171 -10.34 5.17 23.65
C LEU A 171 -10.44 4.82 25.14
N ASP A 172 -9.82 5.60 26.02
CA ASP A 172 -9.88 5.38 27.46
C ASP A 172 -11.27 5.75 28.06
N GLU A 173 -11.96 6.67 27.40
CA GLU A 173 -13.31 7.09 27.82
C GLU A 173 -14.40 6.07 27.42
N LEU A 174 -14.16 5.27 26.37
CA LEU A 174 -15.13 4.28 25.86
C LEU A 174 -15.61 3.32 26.93
N VAL A 175 -14.73 2.88 27.82
CA VAL A 175 -15.06 1.88 28.87
C VAL A 175 -16.15 2.35 29.84
N LYS A 176 -16.55 3.61 29.80
CA LYS A 176 -17.64 4.17 30.61
C LYS A 176 -19.03 3.85 30.06
N PHE A 177 -19.11 3.40 28.81
CA PHE A 177 -20.34 3.10 28.11
C PHE A 177 -20.60 1.60 28.05
N ASP A 178 -21.86 1.20 27.93
CA ASP A 178 -22.22 -0.18 27.59
C ASP A 178 -21.68 -0.55 26.21
N GLY A 179 -20.98 -1.69 26.10
CA GLY A 179 -20.24 -2.06 24.88
C GLY A 179 -18.96 -1.27 24.60
N GLY A 180 -18.57 -0.40 25.53
CA GLY A 180 -17.37 0.44 25.38
C GLY A 180 -16.08 -0.36 25.44
N GLN A 181 -16.00 -1.39 26.28
CA GLN A 181 -14.83 -2.28 26.35
C GLN A 181 -14.65 -3.07 25.06
N GLU A 182 -15.72 -3.66 24.54
CA GLU A 182 -15.70 -4.40 23.28
C GLU A 182 -15.30 -3.50 22.11
N THR A 183 -15.77 -2.26 22.10
CA THR A 183 -15.39 -1.26 21.10
C THR A 183 -13.91 -0.90 21.21
N GLN A 184 -13.42 -0.64 22.41
CA GLN A 184 -12.02 -0.33 22.67
C GLN A 184 -11.13 -1.49 22.20
N ASP A 185 -11.45 -2.72 22.58
CA ASP A 185 -10.71 -3.92 22.21
C ASP A 185 -10.67 -4.10 20.68
N ALA A 186 -11.81 -3.94 20.00
CA ALA A 186 -11.89 -4.06 18.55
C ALA A 186 -11.03 -3.00 17.82
N ILE A 187 -11.00 -1.78 18.33
CA ILE A 187 -10.14 -0.71 17.76
C ILE A 187 -8.67 -1.00 18.04
N TYR A 188 -8.30 -1.44 19.24
CA TYR A 188 -6.91 -1.80 19.55
C TYR A 188 -6.43 -3.00 18.74
N ASP A 189 -7.24 -4.03 18.56
CA ASP A 189 -6.91 -5.18 17.69
C ASP A 189 -6.66 -4.73 16.24
N TYR A 190 -7.51 -3.85 15.73
CA TYR A 190 -7.32 -3.25 14.41
C TYR A 190 -6.01 -2.44 14.33
N LEU A 191 -5.75 -1.56 15.30
CA LEU A 191 -4.55 -0.75 15.37
C LEU A 191 -3.27 -1.58 15.55
N SER A 192 -3.34 -2.70 16.27
CA SER A 192 -2.20 -3.59 16.45
C SER A 192 -1.68 -4.15 15.10
N LYS A 193 -2.58 -4.37 14.16
CA LYS A 193 -2.27 -4.92 12.83
C LYS A 193 -2.07 -3.84 11.76
N TYR A 194 -2.81 -2.74 11.83
CA TYR A 194 -2.84 -1.72 10.78
C TYR A 194 -2.49 -0.31 11.26
N GLY A 195 -2.26 -0.11 12.56
CA GLY A 195 -2.06 1.22 13.15
C GLY A 195 -0.82 1.97 12.69
N MET A 196 0.17 1.29 12.12
CA MET A 196 1.34 1.89 11.50
C MET A 196 1.05 2.50 10.12
N ARG A 197 -0.16 2.31 9.58
CA ARG A 197 -0.56 2.85 8.29
C ARG A 197 -1.13 4.27 8.39
N CYS A 198 -1.12 4.98 7.28
CA CYS A 198 -1.80 6.25 7.06
C CYS A 198 -1.79 6.60 5.56
N THR A 199 -2.46 7.68 5.19
CA THR A 199 -2.29 8.27 3.85
C THR A 199 -0.87 8.81 3.70
N GLY A 200 -0.17 8.45 2.62
CA GLY A 200 1.22 8.85 2.39
C GLY A 200 2.24 8.12 3.27
N GLU A 201 1.95 6.92 3.70
CA GLU A 201 2.68 6.10 4.69
C GLU A 201 4.16 5.79 4.38
N ILE A 202 4.62 6.04 3.14
CA ILE A 202 6.05 5.95 2.79
C ILE A 202 6.85 7.08 3.44
N ASP A 203 6.22 8.23 3.67
CA ASP A 203 6.80 9.33 4.42
C ASP A 203 6.76 9.02 5.92
N ILE A 204 7.94 8.87 6.54
CA ILE A 204 8.08 8.57 7.97
C ILE A 204 7.52 9.67 8.87
N THR A 205 7.45 10.91 8.38
CA THR A 205 6.96 12.06 9.14
C THR A 205 5.44 12.07 9.31
N LYS A 206 4.70 11.37 8.43
CA LYS A 206 3.24 11.34 8.47
C LYS A 206 2.73 10.65 9.73
N THR A 207 1.71 11.26 10.35
CA THR A 207 1.04 10.72 11.54
C THR A 207 0.33 9.40 11.20
N ARG A 208 0.61 8.36 11.98
CA ARG A 208 0.03 7.02 11.80
C ARG A 208 -1.31 6.91 12.53
N TRP A 209 -2.13 5.96 12.13
CA TRP A 209 -3.42 5.73 12.80
C TRP A 209 -3.28 5.38 14.28
N SER A 210 -2.24 4.65 14.68
CA SER A 210 -1.96 4.40 16.09
C SER A 210 -1.49 5.62 16.88
N GLU A 211 -0.95 6.63 16.19
CA GLU A 211 -0.53 7.91 16.80
C GLU A 211 -1.71 8.90 16.91
N LYS A 212 -2.72 8.75 16.04
CA LYS A 212 -3.93 9.56 16.02
C LYS A 212 -5.16 8.70 15.68
N PRO A 213 -5.64 7.87 16.60
CA PRO A 213 -6.77 6.95 16.36
C PRO A 213 -8.08 7.66 15.99
N THR A 214 -8.26 8.93 16.37
CA THR A 214 -9.43 9.74 15.98
C THR A 214 -9.62 9.82 14.46
N THR A 215 -8.57 9.65 13.66
CA THR A 215 -8.67 9.63 12.19
C THR A 215 -9.49 8.46 11.63
N LEU A 216 -9.66 7.38 12.40
CA LEU A 216 -10.49 6.23 12.01
C LEU A 216 -11.97 6.42 12.32
N VAL A 217 -12.31 7.30 13.25
CA VAL A 217 -13.68 7.48 13.74
C VAL A 217 -14.68 7.85 12.62
N PRO A 218 -14.39 8.81 11.73
CA PRO A 218 -15.29 9.13 10.62
C PRO A 218 -15.54 7.93 9.69
N VAL A 219 -14.51 7.13 9.41
CA VAL A 219 -14.62 5.95 8.54
C VAL A 219 -15.45 4.85 9.23
N ILE A 220 -15.25 4.62 10.52
CA ILE A 220 -16.04 3.67 11.32
C ILE A 220 -17.51 4.09 11.31
N LEU A 221 -17.82 5.36 11.58
CA LEU A 221 -19.19 5.89 11.57
C LEU A 221 -19.83 5.79 10.19
N SER A 222 -19.07 6.08 9.13
CA SER A 222 -19.52 5.89 7.75
C SER A 222 -19.82 4.43 7.45
N ASN A 223 -18.99 3.50 7.94
CA ASN A 223 -19.25 2.07 7.78
C ASN A 223 -20.52 1.62 8.53
N ILE A 224 -20.76 2.14 9.72
CA ILE A 224 -22.00 1.86 10.46
C ILE A 224 -23.22 2.35 9.71
N LYS A 225 -23.14 3.55 9.11
CA LYS A 225 -24.26 4.17 8.37
C LYS A 225 -24.57 3.46 7.06
N ASN A 226 -23.54 3.11 6.30
CA ASN A 226 -23.68 2.75 4.89
C ASN A 226 -23.63 1.23 4.60
N PHE A 227 -23.30 0.41 5.57
CA PHE A 227 -23.20 -1.03 5.40
C PHE A 227 -24.05 -1.79 6.44
N GLU A 228 -24.71 -2.82 5.97
CA GLU A 228 -25.43 -3.75 6.83
C GLU A 228 -24.47 -4.66 7.61
N PRO A 229 -24.87 -5.21 8.77
CA PRO A 229 -24.07 -6.16 9.52
C PRO A 229 -23.49 -7.30 8.67
N ASN A 230 -22.29 -7.76 8.99
CA ASN A 230 -21.56 -8.80 8.25
C ASN A 230 -21.21 -8.42 6.79
N ALA A 231 -21.05 -7.14 6.52
CA ALA A 231 -20.70 -6.66 5.18
C ALA A 231 -19.32 -7.14 4.71
N SER A 232 -18.36 -7.31 5.62
CA SER A 232 -17.01 -7.80 5.30
C SER A 232 -17.06 -9.17 4.63
N ASN A 233 -17.75 -10.13 5.27
CA ASN A 233 -17.90 -11.48 4.74
C ASN A 233 -18.73 -11.51 3.45
N ARG A 234 -19.84 -10.74 3.39
CA ARG A 234 -20.66 -10.68 2.17
C ARG A 234 -19.88 -10.14 0.99
N LYS A 235 -19.15 -9.04 1.16
CA LYS A 235 -18.33 -8.45 0.09
C LYS A 235 -17.23 -9.39 -0.38
N PHE A 236 -16.53 -10.03 0.56
CA PHE A 236 -15.49 -10.99 0.20
C PHE A 236 -16.06 -12.20 -0.54
N GLU A 237 -17.15 -12.77 -0.04
CA GLU A 237 -17.79 -13.94 -0.66
C GLU A 237 -18.40 -13.59 -2.03
N GLN A 238 -19.03 -12.43 -2.17
CA GLN A 238 -19.54 -11.96 -3.45
C GLN A 238 -18.43 -11.90 -4.50
N GLY A 239 -17.33 -11.20 -4.23
CA GLY A 239 -16.21 -11.09 -5.18
C GLY A 239 -15.58 -12.47 -5.47
N ARG A 240 -15.51 -13.36 -4.47
CA ARG A 240 -15.05 -14.73 -4.66
C ARG A 240 -15.96 -15.51 -5.62
N GLN A 241 -17.27 -15.40 -5.46
CA GLN A 241 -18.23 -16.07 -6.32
C GLN A 241 -18.23 -15.50 -7.74
N GLU A 242 -18.09 -14.20 -7.89
CA GLU A 242 -17.96 -13.55 -9.20
C GLU A 242 -16.72 -14.06 -9.95
N ALA A 243 -15.58 -14.17 -9.26
CA ALA A 243 -14.34 -14.70 -9.84
C ALA A 243 -14.50 -16.17 -10.26
N LEU A 244 -15.08 -17.02 -9.40
CA LEU A 244 -15.32 -18.44 -9.71
C LEU A 244 -16.30 -18.63 -10.87
N LYS A 245 -17.39 -17.85 -10.90
CA LYS A 245 -18.35 -17.86 -12.00
C LYS A 245 -17.69 -17.47 -13.31
N LYS A 246 -16.85 -16.42 -13.29
CA LYS A 246 -16.12 -15.96 -14.48
C LYS A 246 -15.11 -17.00 -14.94
N GLU A 247 -14.38 -17.63 -14.03
CA GLU A 247 -13.49 -18.74 -14.33
C GLU A 247 -14.22 -19.85 -15.08
N GLN A 248 -15.35 -20.34 -14.53
CA GLN A 248 -16.12 -21.41 -15.13
C GLN A 248 -16.64 -21.04 -16.53
N GLU A 249 -17.21 -19.82 -16.67
CA GLU A 249 -17.69 -19.31 -17.95
C GLU A 249 -16.57 -19.29 -19.02
N LEU A 250 -15.40 -18.80 -18.65
CA LEU A 250 -14.27 -18.72 -19.57
C LEU A 250 -13.79 -20.10 -19.99
N LEU A 251 -13.62 -21.02 -19.04
CA LEU A 251 -13.14 -22.37 -19.35
C LEU A 251 -14.13 -23.13 -20.23
N ASP A 252 -15.45 -23.00 -20.02
CA ASP A 252 -16.47 -23.66 -20.84
C ASP A 252 -16.48 -23.09 -22.27
N ARG A 253 -16.35 -21.76 -22.42
CA ARG A 253 -16.28 -21.11 -23.75
C ARG A 253 -14.99 -21.46 -24.48
N LEU A 254 -13.87 -21.53 -23.79
CA LEU A 254 -12.58 -21.90 -24.38
C LEU A 254 -12.61 -23.34 -24.94
N LYS A 255 -13.24 -24.27 -24.24
CA LYS A 255 -13.39 -25.67 -24.69
C LYS A 255 -14.15 -25.80 -26.00
N GLN A 256 -14.98 -24.81 -26.38
CA GLN A 256 -15.69 -24.81 -27.67
C GLN A 256 -14.83 -24.34 -28.87
N LEU A 257 -13.63 -23.81 -28.58
CA LEU A 257 -12.72 -23.33 -29.63
C LEU A 257 -11.83 -24.45 -30.18
N PRO A 258 -11.24 -24.26 -31.36
CA PRO A 258 -10.15 -25.13 -31.84
C PRO A 258 -9.03 -25.20 -30.77
N ASP A 259 -8.51 -26.38 -30.48
CA ASP A 259 -7.55 -26.67 -29.39
C ASP A 259 -8.07 -26.24 -27.99
N GLY A 260 -9.38 -26.32 -27.81
CA GLY A 260 -10.09 -25.75 -26.64
C GLY A 260 -9.63 -26.35 -25.31
N GLU A 261 -9.40 -27.65 -25.25
CA GLU A 261 -8.92 -28.34 -24.03
C GLU A 261 -7.53 -27.82 -23.60
N GLN A 262 -6.62 -27.59 -24.53
CA GLN A 262 -5.31 -27.06 -24.26
C GLN A 262 -5.41 -25.61 -23.79
N LYS A 263 -6.21 -24.76 -24.46
CA LYS A 263 -6.46 -23.39 -24.09
C LYS A 263 -7.07 -23.28 -22.71
N ALA A 264 -8.06 -24.10 -22.40
CA ALA A 264 -8.70 -24.15 -21.08
C ALA A 264 -7.70 -24.53 -19.97
N LYS A 265 -6.87 -25.54 -20.21
CA LYS A 265 -5.84 -26.00 -19.26
C LYS A 265 -4.80 -24.91 -18.97
N GLU A 266 -4.30 -24.23 -20.01
CA GLU A 266 -3.34 -23.12 -19.85
C GLU A 266 -3.98 -21.94 -19.11
N THR A 267 -5.21 -21.57 -19.46
CA THR A 267 -5.95 -20.51 -18.81
C THR A 267 -6.20 -20.81 -17.32
N LYS A 268 -6.62 -22.04 -17.00
CA LYS A 268 -6.82 -22.45 -15.60
C LYS A 268 -5.53 -22.30 -14.79
N ARG A 269 -4.39 -22.72 -15.34
CA ARG A 269 -3.10 -22.53 -14.68
C ARG A 269 -2.78 -21.05 -14.41
N MET A 270 -3.05 -20.15 -15.37
CA MET A 270 -2.82 -18.72 -15.18
C MET A 270 -3.78 -18.13 -14.13
N ILE A 271 -5.04 -18.58 -14.11
CA ILE A 271 -6.00 -18.19 -13.07
C ILE A 271 -5.50 -18.61 -11.68
N ASP A 272 -5.00 -19.84 -11.54
CA ASP A 272 -4.48 -20.34 -10.27
C ASP A 272 -3.28 -19.49 -9.78
N LEU A 273 -2.38 -19.08 -10.68
CA LEU A 273 -1.28 -18.17 -10.34
C LEU A 273 -1.80 -16.80 -9.84
N ILE A 274 -2.78 -16.22 -10.52
CA ILE A 274 -3.40 -14.97 -10.08
C ILE A 274 -4.01 -15.15 -8.69
N ARG A 275 -4.90 -16.13 -8.54
CA ARG A 275 -5.68 -16.29 -7.31
C ARG A 275 -4.83 -16.60 -6.09
N ASN A 276 -3.71 -17.28 -6.25
CA ASN A 276 -2.85 -17.64 -5.12
C ASN A 276 -1.74 -16.62 -4.83
N PHE A 277 -1.34 -15.81 -5.82
CA PHE A 277 -0.14 -14.99 -5.70
C PHE A 277 -0.39 -13.48 -5.76
N ILE A 278 -1.43 -13.00 -6.48
CA ILE A 278 -1.57 -11.56 -6.73
C ILE A 278 -1.80 -10.76 -5.44
N GLY A 279 -2.47 -11.34 -4.45
CA GLY A 279 -2.70 -10.67 -3.16
C GLY A 279 -1.40 -10.34 -2.42
N TYR A 280 -0.40 -11.20 -2.51
CA TYR A 280 0.90 -11.00 -1.86
C TYR A 280 1.64 -9.76 -2.39
N ARG A 281 1.32 -9.25 -3.56
CA ARG A 281 1.94 -8.06 -4.17
C ARG A 281 1.97 -6.84 -3.23
N GLU A 282 0.98 -6.71 -2.37
CA GLU A 282 0.88 -5.60 -1.41
C GLU A 282 1.73 -5.81 -0.14
N TYR A 283 2.12 -7.07 0.14
CA TYR A 283 2.73 -7.43 1.42
C TYR A 283 4.14 -6.85 1.65
N PRO A 284 5.05 -6.79 0.64
CA PRO A 284 6.37 -6.18 0.82
C PRO A 284 6.30 -4.72 1.26
N LYS A 285 5.37 -3.93 0.69
CA LYS A 285 5.13 -2.56 1.12
C LYS A 285 4.62 -2.49 2.56
N TYR A 286 3.69 -3.36 2.93
CA TYR A 286 3.18 -3.45 4.30
C TYR A 286 4.32 -3.73 5.30
N GLY A 287 5.20 -4.69 4.99
CA GLY A 287 6.37 -5.00 5.81
C GLY A 287 7.35 -3.82 5.93
N MET A 288 7.61 -3.12 4.84
CA MET A 288 8.45 -1.92 4.81
C MET A 288 7.87 -0.80 5.69
N VAL A 289 6.58 -0.50 5.56
CA VAL A 289 5.91 0.54 6.34
C VAL A 289 5.92 0.21 7.84
N ASN A 290 5.77 -1.07 8.18
CA ASN A 290 5.87 -1.54 9.56
C ASN A 290 7.27 -1.28 10.14
N ARG A 291 8.35 -1.58 9.39
CA ARG A 291 9.73 -1.25 9.81
C ARG A 291 9.93 0.25 9.97
N TYR A 292 9.44 1.06 9.04
CA TYR A 292 9.53 2.51 9.14
C TYR A 292 8.83 3.05 10.40
N PHE A 293 7.72 2.46 10.78
CA PHE A 293 7.05 2.83 12.02
C PHE A 293 7.88 2.47 13.27
N VAL A 294 8.52 1.31 13.27
CA VAL A 294 9.43 0.91 14.36
C VAL A 294 10.61 1.88 14.47
N TYR A 295 11.23 2.26 13.36
CA TYR A 295 12.29 3.28 13.38
C TYR A 295 11.79 4.63 13.89
N LYS A 296 10.62 5.07 13.40
CA LYS A 296 9.99 6.32 13.82
C LYS A 296 9.81 6.37 15.34
N GLN A 297 9.25 5.32 15.93
CA GLN A 297 9.03 5.26 17.38
C GLN A 297 10.34 5.33 18.16
N ALA A 298 11.39 4.66 17.70
CA ALA A 298 12.70 4.71 18.34
C ALA A 298 13.35 6.11 18.24
N LEU A 299 13.27 6.74 17.06
CA LEU A 299 13.79 8.09 16.84
C LEU A 299 13.02 9.15 17.63
N LEU A 300 11.70 9.02 17.75
CA LEU A 300 10.89 9.92 18.58
C LEU A 300 11.22 9.79 20.08
N LYS A 301 11.63 8.61 20.54
CA LYS A 301 12.12 8.42 21.91
C LYS A 301 13.43 9.17 22.15
N GLU A 302 14.35 9.18 21.19
CA GLU A 302 15.56 10.01 21.26
C GLU A 302 15.20 11.51 21.21
N ALA A 303 14.23 11.88 20.38
CA ALA A 303 13.74 13.26 20.33
C ALA A 303 13.18 13.74 21.66
N GLU A 304 12.49 12.88 22.43
CA GLU A 304 12.02 13.22 23.78
C GLU A 304 13.18 13.59 24.72
N GLN A 305 14.31 12.90 24.64
CA GLN A 305 15.50 13.22 25.41
C GLN A 305 16.09 14.59 24.99
N LEU A 306 16.10 14.88 23.69
CA LEU A 306 16.56 16.18 23.18
C LEU A 306 15.65 17.33 23.61
N VAL A 307 14.34 17.11 23.71
CA VAL A 307 13.39 18.09 24.26
C VAL A 307 13.67 18.33 25.74
N GLN A 308 13.88 17.26 26.54
CA GLN A 308 14.21 17.35 27.96
C GLN A 308 15.53 18.08 28.20
N ALA A 309 16.49 17.90 27.28
CA ALA A 309 17.79 18.59 27.30
C ALA A 309 17.72 20.05 26.77
N ASN A 310 16.56 20.53 26.36
CA ASN A 310 16.34 21.84 25.72
C ASN A 310 17.18 22.07 24.43
N VAL A 311 17.49 21.00 23.70
CA VAL A 311 18.19 21.05 22.41
C VAL A 311 17.21 21.33 21.26
N ILE A 312 16.02 20.75 21.34
CA ILE A 312 14.88 21.01 20.44
C ILE A 312 13.65 21.37 21.25
N HIS A 313 12.63 21.97 20.61
CA HIS A 313 11.43 22.45 21.32
C HIS A 313 10.31 21.42 21.35
N GLU A 314 10.15 20.65 20.30
CA GLU A 314 9.14 19.59 20.16
C GLU A 314 9.74 18.36 19.47
N LYS A 315 9.15 17.19 19.66
CA LYS A 315 9.70 15.95 19.10
C LYS A 315 9.75 15.97 17.57
N GLU A 316 8.79 16.58 16.94
CA GLU A 316 8.62 16.71 15.49
C GLU A 316 9.70 17.57 14.84
N ASP A 317 10.46 18.34 15.62
CA ASP A 317 11.60 19.12 15.13
C ASP A 317 12.66 18.24 14.45
N ILE A 318 12.79 16.98 14.86
CA ILE A 318 13.73 16.03 14.24
C ILE A 318 13.45 15.79 12.76
N TYR A 319 12.24 16.00 12.28
CA TYR A 319 11.86 15.80 10.89
C TYR A 319 12.43 16.89 9.94
N TYR A 320 12.95 17.96 10.50
CA TYR A 320 13.64 19.03 9.76
C TYR A 320 15.17 18.83 9.73
N LEU A 321 15.67 17.72 10.26
CA LEU A 321 17.08 17.32 10.22
C LEU A 321 17.26 16.14 9.26
N THR A 322 18.41 16.05 8.60
CA THR A 322 18.79 14.81 7.94
C THR A 322 19.11 13.74 8.97
N PHE A 323 19.18 12.49 8.55
CA PHE A 323 19.49 11.39 9.47
C PHE A 323 20.87 11.58 10.12
N GLU A 324 21.86 12.02 9.36
CA GLU A 324 23.23 12.30 9.83
C GLU A 324 23.25 13.50 10.79
N GLU A 325 22.52 14.58 10.48
CA GLU A 325 22.41 15.74 11.37
C GLU A 325 21.74 15.34 12.69
N LEU A 326 20.67 14.57 12.64
CA LEU A 326 20.00 14.09 13.86
C LEU A 326 20.94 13.20 14.68
N HIS A 327 21.69 12.29 14.05
CA HIS A 327 22.71 11.47 14.72
C HIS A 327 23.74 12.35 15.44
N GLU A 328 24.25 13.39 14.77
CA GLU A 328 25.23 14.31 15.37
C GLU A 328 24.61 15.11 16.53
N VAL A 329 23.38 15.57 16.41
CA VAL A 329 22.65 16.25 17.49
C VAL A 329 22.46 15.32 18.70
N VAL A 330 22.07 14.08 18.48
CA VAL A 330 21.93 13.08 19.57
C VAL A 330 23.26 12.81 20.24
N ARG A 331 24.36 12.72 19.49
CA ARG A 331 25.68 12.47 20.00
C ARG A 331 26.27 13.64 20.81
N THR A 332 25.97 14.89 20.42
CA THR A 332 26.63 16.09 20.96
C THR A 332 25.73 16.93 21.87
N ASN A 333 24.42 16.74 21.82
CA ASN A 333 23.40 17.63 22.39
C ASN A 333 23.58 19.09 21.96
N LYS A 334 24.02 19.32 20.72
CA LYS A 334 24.24 20.66 20.14
C LYS A 334 23.49 20.80 18.83
N LEU A 335 22.76 21.88 18.69
CA LEU A 335 22.03 22.25 17.48
C LEU A 335 21.93 23.77 17.35
N ASP A 336 22.22 24.30 16.16
CA ASP A 336 21.77 25.62 15.77
C ASP A 336 20.30 25.53 15.35
N TYR A 337 19.41 25.95 16.25
CA TYR A 337 17.97 25.84 16.02
C TYR A 337 17.47 26.70 14.83
N LEU A 338 18.26 27.65 14.33
CA LEU A 338 17.94 28.40 13.11
C LEU A 338 17.81 27.47 11.89
N ILE A 339 18.51 26.35 11.87
CA ILE A 339 18.41 25.34 10.80
C ILE A 339 16.96 24.82 10.72
N ILE A 340 16.37 24.47 11.88
CA ILE A 340 15.01 23.97 11.94
C ILE A 340 14.01 25.05 11.51
N ASN A 341 14.14 26.28 12.03
CA ASN A 341 13.25 27.37 11.68
C ASN A 341 13.26 27.68 10.18
N ASN A 342 14.42 27.77 9.58
CA ASN A 342 14.58 28.02 8.14
C ASN A 342 13.90 26.92 7.34
N ARG A 343 14.12 25.63 7.69
CA ARG A 343 13.53 24.50 6.98
C ARG A 343 12.01 24.39 7.20
N LYS A 344 11.48 24.77 8.37
CA LYS A 344 10.04 24.89 8.60
C LYS A 344 9.41 25.92 7.65
N ASP A 345 10.07 27.07 7.46
CA ASP A 345 9.58 28.12 6.57
C ASP A 345 9.69 27.73 5.08
N GLU A 346 10.77 27.10 4.68
CA GLU A 346 10.92 26.52 3.32
C GLU A 346 9.87 25.46 3.05
N TYR A 347 9.59 24.56 4.01
CA TYR A 347 8.60 23.50 3.86
C TYR A 347 7.18 24.05 3.63
N LYS A 348 6.81 25.12 4.35
CA LYS A 348 5.54 25.84 4.13
C LYS A 348 5.41 26.41 2.71
N LEU A 349 6.52 26.76 2.06
CA LEU A 349 6.51 27.17 0.66
C LEU A 349 6.34 25.96 -0.25
N TYR A 350 7.04 24.85 0.01
CA TYR A 350 6.95 23.62 -0.78
C TYR A 350 5.56 22.98 -0.73
N GLU A 351 4.86 23.05 0.38
CA GLU A 351 3.47 22.54 0.51
C GLU A 351 2.50 23.21 -0.47
N LYS A 352 2.82 24.44 -0.93
CA LYS A 352 1.99 25.15 -1.92
C LYS A 352 2.28 24.76 -3.36
N LEU A 353 3.32 23.97 -3.59
CA LEU A 353 3.73 23.56 -4.92
C LEU A 353 3.04 22.24 -5.30
N THR A 354 2.71 22.10 -6.58
CA THR A 354 2.27 20.84 -7.13
C THR A 354 3.49 20.05 -7.60
N PRO A 355 3.83 18.92 -6.98
CA PRO A 355 5.00 18.14 -7.39
C PRO A 355 4.78 17.56 -8.80
N PRO A 356 5.83 17.52 -9.65
CA PRO A 356 5.75 16.86 -10.93
C PRO A 356 5.60 15.34 -10.74
N ARG A 357 4.94 14.68 -11.69
CA ARG A 357 4.72 13.23 -11.62
C ARG A 357 5.99 12.42 -11.84
N VAL A 358 6.90 12.92 -12.66
CA VAL A 358 8.15 12.25 -12.99
C VAL A 358 9.29 13.26 -12.95
N ILE A 359 10.34 12.94 -12.19
CA ILE A 359 11.61 13.63 -12.14
C ILE A 359 12.70 12.60 -12.45
N THR A 360 13.58 12.92 -13.38
CA THR A 360 14.74 12.08 -13.69
C THR A 360 15.84 12.24 -12.63
N SER A 361 16.83 11.35 -12.62
CA SER A 361 17.96 11.41 -11.67
C SER A 361 18.83 12.66 -11.79
N ASP A 362 18.82 13.31 -12.94
CA ASP A 362 19.50 14.57 -13.23
C ASP A 362 18.63 15.82 -13.02
N GLY A 363 17.39 15.61 -12.51
CA GLY A 363 16.49 16.68 -12.13
C GLY A 363 15.58 17.19 -13.25
N GLU A 364 15.56 16.54 -14.42
CA GLU A 364 14.65 16.90 -15.49
C GLU A 364 13.21 16.52 -15.11
N ILE A 365 12.29 17.45 -15.32
CA ILE A 365 10.86 17.26 -15.11
C ILE A 365 10.23 16.79 -16.41
N ILE A 366 9.69 15.57 -16.40
CA ILE A 366 8.95 15.06 -17.55
C ILE A 366 7.48 15.40 -17.36
N VAL A 367 7.00 16.32 -18.22
CA VAL A 367 5.58 16.66 -18.33
C VAL A 367 4.99 15.82 -19.47
N GLY A 368 4.09 14.89 -19.15
CA GLY A 368 3.37 14.15 -20.18
C GLY A 368 2.42 15.09 -20.94
N GLU A 369 2.61 15.23 -22.22
CA GLU A 369 1.63 15.86 -23.08
C GLU A 369 0.52 14.85 -23.41
N TYR A 370 -0.69 15.10 -22.92
CA TYR A 370 -1.86 14.37 -23.40
C TYR A 370 -2.19 14.85 -24.82
N LYS A 371 -2.22 13.93 -25.79
CA LYS A 371 -2.67 14.24 -27.13
C LYS A 371 -4.13 14.69 -27.07
N ARG A 372 -4.34 15.99 -27.32
CA ARG A 372 -5.66 16.63 -27.37
C ARG A 372 -6.27 16.61 -28.79
N GLU A 373 -5.81 15.70 -29.65
CA GLU A 373 -6.32 15.61 -31.01
C GLU A 373 -7.83 15.31 -30.98
N ASN A 374 -8.61 16.19 -31.56
CA ASN A 374 -10.08 16.13 -31.67
C ASN A 374 -10.89 16.33 -30.36
N LEU A 375 -10.33 16.93 -29.33
CA LEU A 375 -11.07 17.30 -28.14
C LEU A 375 -11.33 18.81 -28.07
N PRO A 376 -12.46 19.27 -27.51
CA PRO A 376 -12.71 20.70 -27.26
C PRO A 376 -11.56 21.29 -26.39
N ALA A 377 -11.22 22.55 -26.62
CA ALA A 377 -10.16 23.24 -25.89
C ALA A 377 -10.40 23.26 -24.36
N GLU A 378 -11.63 23.18 -23.93
CA GLU A 378 -12.09 23.20 -22.53
C GLU A 378 -12.17 21.80 -21.91
N ALA A 379 -11.94 20.72 -22.69
CA ALA A 379 -12.05 19.37 -22.19
C ALA A 379 -10.97 19.05 -21.15
N ILE A 380 -11.38 18.51 -20.02
CA ILE A 380 -10.49 17.88 -19.05
C ILE A 380 -10.22 16.46 -19.52
N VAL A 381 -8.94 16.17 -19.81
CA VAL A 381 -8.53 14.85 -20.31
C VAL A 381 -8.09 14.00 -19.14
N GLY A 382 -8.71 12.81 -19.00
CA GLY A 382 -8.36 11.80 -18.01
C GLY A 382 -7.82 10.52 -18.64
N LEU A 383 -7.13 9.72 -17.81
CA LEU A 383 -6.70 8.37 -18.18
C LEU A 383 -7.69 7.36 -17.59
N PRO A 384 -8.37 6.53 -18.42
CA PRO A 384 -9.23 5.47 -17.90
C PRO A 384 -8.38 4.37 -17.27
N VAL A 385 -8.61 4.08 -15.98
CA VAL A 385 -7.86 3.08 -15.20
C VAL A 385 -8.68 1.84 -14.87
N SER A 386 -9.99 1.87 -15.12
CA SER A 386 -10.86 0.69 -15.09
C SER A 386 -11.86 0.72 -16.24
N SER A 387 -12.37 -0.44 -16.61
CA SER A 387 -13.35 -0.58 -17.70
C SER A 387 -14.76 -0.43 -17.15
N GLY A 388 -15.64 0.12 -17.98
CA GLY A 388 -17.07 0.27 -17.70
C GLY A 388 -17.56 1.69 -17.84
N VAL A 389 -18.88 1.83 -17.76
CA VAL A 389 -19.61 3.11 -17.72
C VAL A 389 -20.55 3.04 -16.54
N ILE A 390 -20.57 4.07 -15.73
CA ILE A 390 -21.46 4.20 -14.59
C ILE A 390 -22.11 5.59 -14.63
N GLU A 391 -23.37 5.66 -14.24
CA GLU A 391 -24.10 6.91 -14.05
C GLU A 391 -24.46 7.08 -12.59
N GLY A 392 -24.27 8.27 -12.06
CA GLY A 392 -24.57 8.59 -10.66
C GLY A 392 -24.35 10.05 -10.36
N ARG A 393 -24.62 10.45 -9.12
CA ARG A 393 -24.38 11.81 -8.64
C ARG A 393 -22.90 12.01 -8.32
N ALA A 394 -22.24 12.98 -8.96
CA ALA A 394 -20.86 13.33 -8.64
C ALA A 394 -20.79 13.97 -7.24
N ARG A 395 -20.06 13.35 -6.34
CA ARG A 395 -19.76 13.86 -5.00
C ARG A 395 -18.28 14.22 -4.92
N VAL A 396 -18.00 15.54 -4.92
CA VAL A 396 -16.62 16.04 -4.81
C VAL A 396 -16.26 16.12 -3.33
N ILE A 397 -15.26 15.32 -2.92
CA ILE A 397 -14.74 15.25 -1.55
C ILE A 397 -13.25 15.56 -1.62
N LEU A 398 -12.85 16.68 -1.07
CA LEU A 398 -11.44 17.13 -1.02
C LEU A 398 -10.81 16.93 0.36
N ASN A 399 -11.62 16.65 1.38
CA ASN A 399 -11.19 16.38 2.73
C ASN A 399 -11.95 15.15 3.26
N MET A 400 -11.24 14.19 3.85
CA MET A 400 -11.84 12.97 4.42
C MET A 400 -12.84 13.25 5.55
N GLU A 401 -12.67 14.35 6.29
CA GLU A 401 -13.60 14.75 7.37
C GLU A 401 -14.99 15.15 6.84
N GLU A 402 -15.08 15.50 5.55
CA GLU A 402 -16.31 15.88 4.86
C GLU A 402 -16.91 14.70 4.05
N ALA A 403 -16.37 13.51 4.21
CA ALA A 403 -16.77 12.34 3.42
C ALA A 403 -18.17 11.83 3.83
N ASP A 404 -19.19 12.28 3.13
CA ASP A 404 -20.57 11.82 3.24
C ASP A 404 -21.02 11.23 1.87
N LEU A 405 -20.63 9.98 1.62
CA LEU A 405 -21.04 9.24 0.42
C LEU A 405 -22.34 8.50 0.69
N GLU A 406 -23.24 8.56 -0.28
CA GLU A 406 -24.48 7.81 -0.31
C GLU A 406 -24.45 6.76 -1.42
N ASP A 407 -25.37 5.80 -1.34
CA ASP A 407 -25.52 4.81 -2.41
C ASP A 407 -25.86 5.48 -3.74
N GLY A 408 -25.16 5.09 -4.81
CA GLY A 408 -25.27 5.71 -6.14
C GLY A 408 -24.41 6.96 -6.37
N ASP A 409 -23.61 7.40 -5.39
CA ASP A 409 -22.67 8.49 -5.59
C ASP A 409 -21.42 8.03 -6.36
N ILE A 410 -20.90 8.93 -7.20
CA ILE A 410 -19.60 8.81 -7.86
C ILE A 410 -18.62 9.71 -7.12
N LEU A 411 -17.66 9.12 -6.44
CA LEU A 411 -16.62 9.86 -5.73
C LEU A 411 -15.68 10.57 -6.72
N VAL A 412 -15.52 11.86 -6.54
CA VAL A 412 -14.51 12.69 -7.21
C VAL A 412 -13.61 13.28 -6.14
N THR A 413 -12.32 12.96 -6.18
CA THR A 413 -11.34 13.40 -5.16
C THR A 413 -9.99 13.69 -5.78
N SER A 414 -9.14 14.39 -5.03
CA SER A 414 -7.76 14.71 -5.42
C SER A 414 -6.71 13.74 -4.84
N PHE A 415 -7.10 12.75 -4.05
CA PHE A 415 -6.22 11.78 -3.36
C PHE A 415 -6.68 10.34 -3.54
#